data_d62e0a73dbe5da422546d458a6ba0727
#
_entry.id   d62e0a73dbe5da422546d458a6ba0727
#
_cell.length_a   1.000
_cell.length_b   1.000
_cell.length_c   1.000
_cell.angle_alpha   90.00
_cell.angle_beta   90.00
_cell.angle_gamma   90.00
#
_symmetry.space_group_name_H-M   'P 1'
#
loop_
_entity.id
_entity.type
_entity.pdbx_description
1 polymer ?
#
loop_
_entity_poly.entity_id
_entity_poly.type
_entity_poly.pdbx_seq_one_letter_code
_entity_poly.pdbx_strand_id
1 'polypeptide(L)'
;KKFKLKLFFLRRVRRIIPAFLIALIFANLLAFLVQDYENLMTTGRNSLLALFFISNVGFANMSNYFDGDIEVNLIINFWSLSIEEQFYIIFPFLALLIYKIKFKNKIIILSIILLISLFSSTRIFFDFIPILNKIFFSFESYSFYSPTVRVWEFIIGILAMLLSTRYNIKGKNFVSNLIFLLLVFFLFSNFKFVNFHSIYIVCLLTSIILVIKFSENKK
;
A
#
# COMPACT_ATOMS: atom_id res chain seq x y z
N LYS A 1 23.83 8.91 -12.45
CA LYS A 1 24.25 7.64 -11.80
C LYS A 1 23.41 6.50 -12.37
N LYS A 2 24.04 5.41 -12.82
CA LYS A 2 23.30 4.22 -13.28
C LYS A 2 22.54 3.59 -12.10
N PHE A 3 21.25 3.31 -12.28
CA PHE A 3 20.44 2.61 -11.28
C PHE A 3 20.96 1.18 -11.10
N LYS A 4 21.31 0.80 -9.86
CA LYS A 4 21.82 -0.54 -9.54
C LYS A 4 20.77 -1.31 -8.75
N LEU A 5 20.08 -2.25 -9.38
CA LEU A 5 19.05 -3.11 -8.78
C LEU A 5 19.52 -3.76 -7.46
N LYS A 6 20.71 -4.36 -7.46
CA LYS A 6 21.29 -4.99 -6.25
C LYS A 6 21.36 -4.04 -5.07
N LEU A 7 21.78 -2.78 -5.28
CA LEU A 7 21.86 -1.79 -4.21
C LEU A 7 20.49 -1.31 -3.73
N PHE A 8 19.50 -1.30 -4.62
CA PHE A 8 18.12 -0.99 -4.24
C PHE A 8 17.57 -2.05 -3.29
N PHE A 9 17.64 -3.34 -3.67
CA PHE A 9 17.15 -4.44 -2.84
C PHE A 9 17.93 -4.57 -1.53
N LEU A 10 19.26 -4.46 -1.54
CA LEU A 10 20.06 -4.50 -0.31
C LEU A 10 19.66 -3.42 0.69
N ARG A 11 19.41 -2.19 0.24
CA ARG A 11 18.97 -1.11 1.13
C ARG A 11 17.58 -1.38 1.72
N ARG A 12 16.69 -1.99 0.94
CA ARG A 12 15.35 -2.41 1.40
C ARG A 12 15.44 -3.50 2.45
N VAL A 13 16.12 -4.58 2.14
CA VAL A 13 16.33 -5.72 3.06
C VAL A 13 16.91 -5.25 4.39
N ARG A 14 17.98 -4.45 4.36
CA ARG A 14 18.60 -3.93 5.59
C ARG A 14 17.69 -3.02 6.41
N ARG A 15 16.74 -2.34 5.78
CA ARG A 15 15.81 -1.43 6.44
C ARG A 15 14.59 -2.14 7.01
N ILE A 16 14.02 -3.11 6.27
CA ILE A 16 12.71 -3.67 6.57
C ILE A 16 12.83 -4.99 7.34
N ILE A 17 13.69 -5.91 6.87
CA ILE A 17 13.77 -7.26 7.40
C ILE A 17 14.09 -7.30 8.91
N PRO A 18 15.04 -6.52 9.46
CA PRO A 18 15.34 -6.61 10.90
C PRO A 18 14.14 -6.22 11.77
N ALA A 19 13.48 -5.10 11.47
CA ALA A 19 12.32 -4.64 12.23
C ALA A 19 11.13 -5.61 12.08
N PHE A 20 10.90 -6.10 10.86
CA PHE A 20 9.86 -7.08 10.56
C PHE A 20 10.06 -8.39 11.36
N LEU A 21 11.26 -8.97 11.35
CA LEU A 21 11.54 -10.21 12.09
C LEU A 21 11.38 -10.03 13.59
N ILE A 22 11.87 -8.92 14.16
CA ILE A 22 11.68 -8.62 15.58
C ILE A 22 10.20 -8.53 15.93
N ALA A 23 9.41 -7.79 15.13
CA ALA A 23 7.97 -7.66 15.36
C ALA A 23 7.24 -9.01 15.20
N LEU A 24 7.62 -9.82 14.21
CA LEU A 24 7.02 -11.14 13.99
C LEU A 24 7.33 -12.10 15.13
N ILE A 25 8.59 -12.16 15.60
CA ILE A 25 8.99 -13.00 16.75
C ILE A 25 8.23 -12.55 17.98
N PHE A 26 8.20 -11.25 18.26
CA PHE A 26 7.50 -10.70 19.42
C PHE A 26 6.00 -11.02 19.40
N ALA A 27 5.34 -10.86 18.26
CA ALA A 27 3.93 -11.20 18.09
C ALA A 27 3.66 -12.70 18.32
N ASN A 28 4.53 -13.59 17.82
CA ASN A 28 4.39 -15.03 18.06
C ASN A 28 4.65 -15.42 19.52
N LEU A 29 5.58 -14.76 20.20
CA LEU A 29 5.80 -14.97 21.65
C LEU A 29 4.59 -14.54 22.47
N LEU A 30 4.00 -13.37 22.14
CA LEU A 30 2.74 -12.94 22.78
C LEU A 30 1.59 -13.89 22.49
N ALA A 31 1.45 -14.34 21.24
CA ALA A 31 0.46 -15.32 20.85
C ALA A 31 0.57 -16.61 21.69
N PHE A 32 1.77 -17.12 21.85
CA PHE A 32 2.04 -18.31 22.66
C PHE A 32 1.64 -18.15 24.13
N LEU A 33 1.74 -16.94 24.69
CA LEU A 33 1.41 -16.64 26.09
C LEU A 33 -0.08 -16.40 26.33
N VAL A 34 -0.80 -15.92 25.31
CA VAL A 34 -2.17 -15.36 25.50
C VAL A 34 -3.23 -16.13 24.75
N GLN A 35 -2.89 -16.75 23.60
CA GLN A 35 -3.85 -17.40 22.73
C GLN A 35 -4.10 -18.85 23.12
N ASP A 36 -5.33 -19.33 22.88
CA ASP A 36 -5.68 -20.75 22.90
C ASP A 36 -5.02 -21.50 21.72
N TYR A 37 -5.11 -22.81 21.72
CA TYR A 37 -4.46 -23.68 20.74
C TYR A 37 -4.88 -23.38 19.30
N GLU A 38 -6.18 -23.15 19.04
CA GLU A 38 -6.69 -22.91 17.68
C GLU A 38 -6.20 -21.58 17.12
N ASN A 39 -6.27 -20.52 17.92
CA ASN A 39 -5.78 -19.20 17.54
C ASN A 39 -4.25 -19.19 17.38
N LEU A 40 -3.52 -19.91 18.21
CA LEU A 40 -2.07 -20.04 18.11
C LEU A 40 -1.67 -20.72 16.79
N MET A 41 -2.33 -21.80 16.40
CA MET A 41 -2.07 -22.49 15.13
C MET A 41 -2.36 -21.57 13.93
N THR A 42 -3.43 -20.80 14.01
CA THR A 42 -3.82 -19.81 12.98
C THR A 42 -2.77 -18.70 12.87
N THR A 43 -2.31 -18.16 14.01
CA THR A 43 -1.23 -17.16 14.07
C THR A 43 0.07 -17.72 13.49
N GLY A 44 0.42 -18.96 13.82
CA GLY A 44 1.60 -19.63 13.27
C GLY A 44 1.55 -19.79 11.75
N ARG A 45 0.41 -20.23 11.20
CA ARG A 45 0.19 -20.31 9.75
C ARG A 45 0.34 -18.94 9.07
N ASN A 46 -0.29 -17.92 9.62
CA ASN A 46 -0.22 -16.57 9.08
C ASN A 46 1.16 -15.95 9.19
N SER A 47 1.93 -16.33 10.23
CA SER A 47 3.34 -15.94 10.37
C SER A 47 4.21 -16.50 9.25
N LEU A 48 3.95 -17.75 8.82
CA LEU A 48 4.64 -18.32 7.66
C LEU A 48 4.31 -17.55 6.38
N LEU A 49 3.03 -17.21 6.16
CA LEU A 49 2.64 -16.40 5.01
C LEU A 49 3.27 -14.99 5.06
N ALA A 50 3.40 -14.40 6.25
CA ALA A 50 4.05 -13.11 6.42
C ALA A 50 5.54 -13.17 6.08
N LEU A 51 6.26 -14.24 6.42
CA LEU A 51 7.66 -14.45 6.05
C LEU A 51 7.90 -14.43 4.54
N PHE A 52 6.93 -14.90 3.76
CA PHE A 52 6.97 -14.86 2.30
C PHE A 52 6.33 -13.61 1.69
N PHE A 53 5.89 -12.65 2.51
CA PHE A 53 5.18 -11.44 2.09
C PHE A 53 3.92 -11.74 1.24
N ILE A 54 3.16 -12.76 1.62
CA ILE A 54 1.89 -13.16 1.02
C ILE A 54 0.75 -13.25 2.05
N SER A 55 0.92 -12.65 3.22
CA SER A 55 -0.10 -12.66 4.28
C SER A 55 -1.40 -11.95 3.86
N ASN A 56 -1.34 -11.00 2.93
CA ASN A 56 -2.54 -10.40 2.34
C ASN A 56 -3.47 -11.44 1.69
N VAL A 57 -2.93 -12.44 0.99
CA VAL A 57 -3.72 -13.53 0.42
C VAL A 57 -4.23 -14.48 1.51
N GLY A 58 -3.41 -14.73 2.55
CA GLY A 58 -3.80 -15.54 3.69
C GLY A 58 -5.00 -14.95 4.42
N PHE A 59 -4.94 -13.68 4.76
CA PHE A 59 -6.04 -12.98 5.44
C PHE A 59 -7.28 -12.78 4.56
N ALA A 60 -7.11 -12.64 3.24
CA ALA A 60 -8.22 -12.55 2.31
C ALA A 60 -9.09 -13.80 2.24
N ASN A 61 -8.52 -14.99 2.57
CA ASN A 61 -9.22 -16.27 2.59
C ASN A 61 -9.78 -16.62 3.97
N MET A 62 -9.46 -15.84 5.00
CA MET A 62 -10.11 -16.00 6.30
C MET A 62 -11.42 -15.25 6.24
N SER A 63 -12.54 -15.97 6.43
CA SER A 63 -13.85 -15.37 6.61
C SER A 63 -13.73 -14.31 7.71
N ASN A 64 -14.23 -13.09 7.43
CA ASN A 64 -14.63 -12.18 8.48
C ASN A 64 -13.53 -11.33 9.13
N TYR A 65 -12.80 -10.51 8.31
CA TYR A 65 -12.07 -9.35 8.90
C TYR A 65 -13.00 -8.45 9.72
N PHE A 66 -14.31 -8.49 9.44
CA PHE A 66 -15.32 -7.66 10.10
C PHE A 66 -16.17 -8.42 11.16
N ASP A 67 -15.97 -9.73 11.30
CA ASP A 67 -16.66 -10.54 12.30
C ASP A 67 -15.68 -10.81 13.45
N GLY A 68 -15.79 -10.14 14.55
CA GLY A 68 -15.12 -10.18 15.84
C GLY A 68 -13.97 -11.16 16.18
N ASP A 69 -13.87 -12.28 15.48
CA ASP A 69 -12.84 -13.32 15.70
C ASP A 69 -11.42 -12.89 15.26
N ILE A 70 -11.29 -11.80 14.53
CA ILE A 70 -10.01 -11.29 14.02
C ILE A 70 -9.29 -10.40 15.03
N GLU A 71 -9.99 -9.88 16.02
CA GLU A 71 -9.38 -9.04 17.09
C GLU A 71 -8.27 -9.79 17.84
N VAL A 72 -8.24 -11.12 17.77
CA VAL A 72 -7.23 -11.97 18.42
C VAL A 72 -5.97 -12.17 17.57
N ASN A 73 -5.95 -11.79 16.27
CA ASN A 73 -4.81 -12.06 15.41
C ASN A 73 -3.74 -10.95 15.50
N LEU A 74 -2.72 -11.17 16.33
CA LEU A 74 -1.65 -10.22 16.63
C LEU A 74 -0.79 -9.82 15.41
N ILE A 75 -0.85 -10.60 14.33
CA ILE A 75 -0.05 -10.35 13.12
C ILE A 75 -0.86 -9.85 11.93
N ILE A 76 -2.15 -9.51 12.16
CA ILE A 76 -3.03 -9.10 11.08
C ILE A 76 -2.45 -7.94 10.25
N ASN A 77 -1.82 -6.97 10.87
CA ASN A 77 -1.29 -5.79 10.19
C ASN A 77 -0.16 -6.07 9.19
N PHE A 78 0.43 -7.29 9.17
CA PHE A 78 1.46 -7.65 8.21
C PHE A 78 0.94 -7.80 6.76
N TRP A 79 -0.38 -7.84 6.56
CA TRP A 79 -0.95 -7.83 5.22
C TRP A 79 -0.56 -6.58 4.41
N SER A 80 -0.54 -5.42 5.04
CA SER A 80 -0.18 -4.16 4.38
C SER A 80 1.30 -4.15 3.98
N LEU A 81 2.18 -4.64 4.85
CA LEU A 81 3.60 -4.80 4.55
C LEU A 81 3.82 -5.77 3.38
N SER A 82 3.02 -6.84 3.30
CA SER A 82 3.09 -7.80 2.18
C SER A 82 2.77 -7.13 0.84
N ILE A 83 1.73 -6.30 0.77
CA ILE A 83 1.40 -5.53 -0.44
C ILE A 83 2.53 -4.56 -0.80
N GLU A 84 3.10 -3.86 0.18
CA GLU A 84 4.22 -2.94 -0.06
C GLU A 84 5.43 -3.67 -0.64
N GLU A 85 5.83 -4.83 -0.09
CA GLU A 85 6.99 -5.58 -0.57
C GLU A 85 6.74 -6.17 -1.96
N GLN A 86 5.54 -6.66 -2.26
CA GLN A 86 5.15 -7.08 -3.60
C GLN A 86 5.29 -5.92 -4.61
N PHE A 87 4.84 -4.72 -4.24
CA PHE A 87 5.02 -3.54 -5.07
C PHE A 87 6.51 -3.19 -5.24
N TYR A 88 7.32 -3.27 -4.18
CA TYR A 88 8.75 -2.98 -4.25
C TYR A 88 9.56 -3.99 -5.07
N ILE A 89 9.07 -5.20 -5.24
CA ILE A 89 9.65 -6.17 -6.18
C ILE A 89 9.38 -5.72 -7.62
N ILE A 90 8.15 -5.28 -7.93
CA ILE A 90 7.74 -4.90 -9.29
C ILE A 90 8.26 -3.52 -9.70
N PHE A 91 8.27 -2.56 -8.77
CA PHE A 91 8.59 -1.16 -9.03
C PHE A 91 9.94 -0.91 -9.73
N PRO A 92 11.07 -1.55 -9.37
CA PRO A 92 12.34 -1.32 -10.05
C PRO A 92 12.31 -1.68 -11.53
N PHE A 93 11.58 -2.74 -11.88
CA PHE A 93 11.42 -3.16 -13.28
C PHE A 93 10.55 -2.15 -14.03
N LEU A 94 9.45 -1.71 -13.44
CA LEU A 94 8.62 -0.63 -13.99
C LEU A 94 9.46 0.65 -14.20
N ALA A 95 10.24 1.05 -13.22
CA ALA A 95 11.12 2.21 -13.30
C ALA A 95 12.15 2.11 -14.43
N LEU A 96 12.75 0.93 -14.62
CA LEU A 96 13.68 0.67 -15.72
C LEU A 96 12.99 0.72 -17.09
N LEU A 97 11.79 0.15 -17.20
CA LEU A 97 11.01 0.18 -18.44
C LEU A 97 10.66 1.61 -18.85
N ILE A 98 10.20 2.42 -17.92
CA ILE A 98 9.78 3.80 -18.21
C ILE A 98 10.96 4.80 -18.24
N TYR A 99 12.17 4.42 -17.77
CA TYR A 99 13.30 5.34 -17.65
C TYR A 99 13.65 6.04 -18.98
N LYS A 100 13.69 5.31 -20.09
CA LYS A 100 14.05 5.81 -21.43
C LYS A 100 12.89 6.50 -22.18
N ILE A 101 11.67 6.41 -21.66
CA ILE A 101 10.48 6.93 -22.32
C ILE A 101 10.41 8.46 -22.14
N LYS A 102 9.88 9.19 -23.15
CA LYS A 102 9.64 10.64 -23.05
C LYS A 102 8.70 10.95 -21.90
N PHE A 103 8.91 12.11 -21.24
CA PHE A 103 8.14 12.53 -20.05
C PHE A 103 6.62 12.43 -20.25
N LYS A 104 6.09 12.94 -21.37
CA LYS A 104 4.65 12.87 -21.68
C LYS A 104 4.14 11.43 -21.69
N ASN A 105 4.85 10.52 -22.34
CA ASN A 105 4.46 9.12 -22.43
C ASN A 105 4.57 8.39 -21.08
N LYS A 106 5.54 8.78 -20.22
CA LYS A 106 5.60 8.27 -18.82
C LYS A 106 4.31 8.59 -18.06
N ILE A 107 3.87 9.83 -18.14
CA ILE A 107 2.63 10.27 -17.48
C ILE A 107 1.44 9.48 -18.02
N ILE A 108 1.33 9.32 -19.35
CA ILE A 108 0.23 8.55 -19.96
C ILE A 108 0.22 7.11 -19.47
N ILE A 109 1.37 6.42 -19.50
CA ILE A 109 1.47 5.01 -19.04
C ILE A 109 1.08 4.89 -17.58
N LEU A 110 1.62 5.75 -16.71
CA LEU A 110 1.29 5.73 -15.29
C LEU A 110 -0.19 6.06 -15.03
N SER A 111 -0.77 7.01 -15.78
CA SER A 111 -2.20 7.31 -15.69
C SER A 111 -3.07 6.13 -16.12
N ILE A 112 -2.67 5.39 -17.15
CA ILE A 112 -3.38 4.17 -17.59
C ILE A 112 -3.31 3.10 -16.48
N ILE A 113 -2.13 2.87 -15.89
CA ILE A 113 -1.98 1.91 -14.77
C ILE A 113 -2.86 2.33 -13.59
N LEU A 114 -2.90 3.62 -13.27
CA LEU A 114 -3.75 4.17 -12.22
C LEU A 114 -5.23 3.89 -12.52
N LEU A 115 -5.70 4.18 -13.73
CA LEU A 115 -7.09 3.94 -14.13
C LEU A 115 -7.45 2.45 -14.09
N ILE A 116 -6.55 1.57 -14.54
CA ILE A 116 -6.74 0.10 -14.45
C ILE A 116 -6.86 -0.32 -12.98
N SER A 117 -6.00 0.20 -12.11
CA SER A 117 -6.07 -0.12 -10.67
C SER A 117 -7.36 0.40 -10.02
N LEU A 118 -7.81 1.60 -10.36
CA LEU A 118 -9.10 2.12 -9.90
C LEU A 118 -10.28 1.29 -10.44
N PHE A 119 -10.23 0.88 -11.71
CA PHE A 119 -11.25 -0.01 -12.28
C PHE A 119 -11.26 -1.38 -11.60
N SER A 120 -10.07 -1.92 -11.25
CA SER A 120 -9.96 -3.18 -10.53
C SER A 120 -10.61 -3.16 -9.14
N SER A 121 -10.80 -1.97 -8.54
CA SER A 121 -11.49 -1.83 -7.26
C SER A 121 -13.03 -1.92 -7.36
N THR A 122 -13.56 -2.08 -8.56
CA THR A 122 -15.01 -2.18 -8.79
C THR A 122 -15.49 -3.62 -8.70
N ARG A 123 -16.74 -3.81 -8.25
CA ARG A 123 -17.38 -5.11 -8.21
C ARG A 123 -17.52 -5.71 -9.61
N ILE A 124 -17.74 -4.88 -10.63
CA ILE A 124 -17.81 -5.31 -12.05
C ILE A 124 -16.53 -6.05 -12.46
N PHE A 125 -15.36 -5.52 -12.10
CA PHE A 125 -14.09 -6.17 -12.41
C PHE A 125 -13.93 -7.51 -11.66
N PHE A 126 -14.32 -7.55 -10.38
CA PHE A 126 -14.25 -8.76 -9.56
C PHE A 126 -15.11 -9.87 -10.13
N ASP A 127 -16.36 -9.56 -10.48
CA ASP A 127 -17.31 -10.54 -11.04
C ASP A 127 -16.92 -10.98 -12.47
N PHE A 128 -16.22 -10.10 -13.23
CA PHE A 128 -15.76 -10.41 -14.58
C PHE A 128 -14.61 -11.43 -14.59
N ILE A 129 -13.83 -11.56 -13.51
CA ILE A 129 -12.67 -12.43 -13.44
C ILE A 129 -12.92 -13.59 -12.46
N PRO A 130 -13.40 -14.77 -12.93
CA PRO A 130 -13.81 -15.86 -12.04
C PRO A 130 -12.72 -16.40 -11.12
N ILE A 131 -11.44 -16.24 -11.49
CA ILE A 131 -10.32 -16.69 -10.66
C ILE A 131 -10.20 -15.88 -9.36
N LEU A 132 -10.67 -14.63 -9.34
CA LEU A 132 -10.65 -13.80 -8.14
C LEU A 132 -11.55 -14.39 -7.04
N ASN A 133 -12.70 -14.95 -7.40
CA ASN A 133 -13.61 -15.63 -6.47
C ASN A 133 -13.00 -16.90 -5.86
N LYS A 134 -11.93 -17.46 -6.47
CA LYS A 134 -11.19 -18.60 -5.91
C LYS A 134 -10.06 -18.17 -4.96
N ILE A 135 -9.52 -16.98 -5.17
CA ILE A 135 -8.39 -16.44 -4.40
C ILE A 135 -8.88 -15.60 -3.21
N PHE A 136 -9.99 -14.92 -3.35
CA PHE A 136 -10.57 -14.04 -2.33
C PHE A 136 -11.95 -14.55 -1.94
N PHE A 137 -12.20 -14.62 -0.64
CA PHE A 137 -13.46 -15.12 -0.11
C PHE A 137 -14.68 -14.28 -0.54
N SER A 138 -14.52 -12.96 -0.61
CA SER A 138 -15.58 -12.02 -1.00
C SER A 138 -15.02 -10.81 -1.75
N PHE A 139 -15.91 -10.01 -2.34
CA PHE A 139 -15.54 -8.73 -2.94
C PHE A 139 -14.92 -7.78 -1.91
N GLU A 140 -15.42 -7.75 -0.69
CA GLU A 140 -14.89 -6.93 0.41
C GLU A 140 -13.45 -7.34 0.72
N SER A 141 -13.17 -8.64 0.88
CA SER A 141 -11.82 -9.17 1.03
C SER A 141 -10.91 -8.81 -0.14
N TYR A 142 -11.40 -8.95 -1.38
CA TYR A 142 -10.66 -8.56 -2.57
C TYR A 142 -10.32 -7.07 -2.56
N SER A 143 -11.31 -6.22 -2.32
CA SER A 143 -11.12 -4.75 -2.35
C SER A 143 -10.16 -4.25 -1.28
N PHE A 144 -10.02 -4.99 -0.17
CA PHE A 144 -9.15 -4.64 0.94
C PHE A 144 -7.73 -5.21 0.82
N TYR A 145 -7.60 -6.51 0.48
CA TYR A 145 -6.34 -7.24 0.52
C TYR A 145 -5.63 -7.39 -0.83
N SER A 146 -6.30 -7.07 -1.95
CA SER A 146 -5.68 -7.25 -3.26
C SER A 146 -4.66 -6.15 -3.57
N PRO A 147 -3.42 -6.51 -3.98
CA PRO A 147 -2.43 -5.54 -4.41
C PRO A 147 -2.87 -4.76 -5.65
N THR A 148 -3.65 -5.36 -6.56
CA THR A 148 -4.12 -4.70 -7.80
C THR A 148 -5.00 -3.49 -7.49
N VAL A 149 -5.82 -3.59 -6.45
CA VAL A 149 -6.69 -2.51 -5.96
C VAL A 149 -5.89 -1.37 -5.33
N ARG A 150 -4.71 -1.66 -4.77
CA ARG A 150 -3.88 -0.69 -4.03
C ARG A 150 -2.78 -0.04 -4.87
N VAL A 151 -2.50 -0.52 -6.08
CA VAL A 151 -1.43 0.01 -6.95
C VAL A 151 -1.60 1.50 -7.23
N TRP A 152 -2.83 2.01 -7.34
CA TRP A 152 -3.08 3.43 -7.60
C TRP A 152 -2.50 4.35 -6.53
N GLU A 153 -2.45 3.92 -5.25
CA GLU A 153 -1.87 4.69 -4.14
C GLU A 153 -0.37 4.96 -4.39
N PHE A 154 0.36 3.94 -4.84
CA PHE A 154 1.78 4.05 -5.19
C PHE A 154 2.00 4.88 -6.47
N ILE A 155 1.14 4.69 -7.47
CA ILE A 155 1.24 5.41 -8.75
C ILE A 155 1.00 6.91 -8.56
N ILE A 156 0.05 7.33 -7.72
CA ILE A 156 -0.15 8.74 -7.39
C ILE A 156 1.13 9.34 -6.79
N GLY A 157 1.81 8.63 -5.87
CA GLY A 157 3.07 9.08 -5.31
C GLY A 157 4.18 9.23 -6.37
N ILE A 158 4.27 8.29 -7.33
CA ILE A 158 5.24 8.37 -8.45
C ILE A 158 4.91 9.57 -9.36
N LEU A 159 3.63 9.77 -9.71
CA LEU A 159 3.19 10.90 -10.51
C LEU A 159 3.51 12.23 -9.82
N ALA A 160 3.23 12.34 -8.52
CA ALA A 160 3.56 13.50 -7.71
C ALA A 160 5.06 13.81 -7.76
N MET A 161 5.92 12.81 -7.60
CA MET A 161 7.37 12.95 -7.72
C MET A 161 7.80 13.41 -9.12
N LEU A 162 7.27 12.82 -10.19
CA LEU A 162 7.60 13.20 -11.56
C LEU A 162 7.18 14.64 -11.87
N LEU A 163 5.99 15.04 -11.43
CA LEU A 163 5.48 16.40 -11.61
C LEU A 163 6.34 17.42 -10.84
N SER A 164 6.66 17.14 -9.57
CA SER A 164 7.53 18.02 -8.76
C SER A 164 8.93 18.16 -9.35
N THR A 165 9.45 17.11 -10.02
CA THR A 165 10.76 17.17 -10.67
C THR A 165 10.75 17.99 -11.97
N ARG A 166 9.62 18.06 -12.66
CA ARG A 166 9.47 18.77 -13.95
C ARG A 166 9.05 20.22 -13.77
N TYR A 167 8.07 20.42 -12.90
CA TYR A 167 7.48 21.74 -12.66
C TYR A 167 7.95 22.27 -11.31
N ASN A 168 8.59 23.46 -11.32
CA ASN A 168 8.98 24.13 -10.10
C ASN A 168 7.75 24.86 -9.52
N ILE A 169 6.87 24.11 -8.88
CA ILE A 169 5.64 24.67 -8.31
C ILE A 169 6.01 25.33 -6.98
N LYS A 170 6.20 26.63 -6.99
CA LYS A 170 6.39 27.43 -5.77
C LYS A 170 5.06 27.52 -5.03
N GLY A 171 4.79 26.56 -4.14
CA GLY A 171 3.69 26.68 -3.19
C GLY A 171 4.08 27.64 -2.07
N LYS A 172 3.18 28.52 -1.65
CA LYS A 172 3.37 29.27 -0.41
C LYS A 172 3.32 28.27 0.74
N ASN A 173 4.24 28.36 1.72
CA ASN A 173 4.25 27.51 2.92
C ASN A 173 2.89 27.48 3.61
N PHE A 174 2.11 28.56 3.51
CA PHE A 174 0.75 28.63 3.99
C PHE A 174 -0.18 27.58 3.36
N VAL A 175 -0.09 27.38 2.03
CA VAL A 175 -0.94 26.38 1.32
C VAL A 175 -0.59 24.96 1.75
N SER A 176 0.70 24.63 1.88
CA SER A 176 1.11 23.30 2.33
C SER A 176 0.69 23.03 3.79
N ASN A 177 0.77 24.05 4.66
CA ASN A 177 0.33 23.95 6.04
C ASN A 177 -1.19 23.81 6.14
N LEU A 178 -1.96 24.53 5.33
CA LEU A 178 -3.42 24.41 5.27
C LEU A 178 -3.84 23.00 4.83
N ILE A 179 -3.21 22.46 3.79
CA ILE A 179 -3.48 21.09 3.31
C ILE A 179 -3.10 20.06 4.38
N PHE A 180 -2.00 20.27 5.10
CA PHE A 180 -1.61 19.42 6.21
C PHE A 180 -2.65 19.45 7.34
N LEU A 181 -3.15 20.63 7.73
CA LEU A 181 -4.21 20.75 8.72
C LEU A 181 -5.51 20.06 8.28
N LEU A 182 -5.90 20.19 7.00
CA LEU A 182 -7.03 19.46 6.45
C LEU A 182 -6.83 17.96 6.51
N LEU A 183 -5.62 17.46 6.22
CA LEU A 183 -5.27 16.05 6.31
C LEU A 183 -5.41 15.55 7.76
N VAL A 184 -4.86 16.29 8.74
CA VAL A 184 -4.99 15.98 10.17
C VAL A 184 -6.47 15.97 10.57
N PHE A 185 -7.24 16.98 10.14
CA PHE A 185 -8.67 17.03 10.40
C PHE A 185 -9.41 15.80 9.87
N PHE A 186 -9.12 15.36 8.63
CA PHE A 186 -9.71 14.15 8.06
C PHE A 186 -9.31 12.87 8.80
N LEU A 187 -8.07 12.77 9.29
CA LEU A 187 -7.61 11.61 10.06
C LEU A 187 -8.29 11.49 11.44
N PHE A 188 -8.62 12.61 12.06
CA PHE A 188 -9.26 12.63 13.41
C PHE A 188 -10.77 12.80 13.35
N SER A 189 -11.36 13.14 12.20
CA SER A 189 -12.81 13.26 12.07
C SER A 189 -13.45 11.87 11.99
N ASN A 190 -14.21 11.48 13.00
CA ASN A 190 -15.04 10.28 13.03
C ASN A 190 -16.29 10.41 12.12
N PHE A 191 -16.12 10.91 10.91
CA PHE A 191 -17.23 10.99 9.96
C PHE A 191 -17.57 9.58 9.47
N LYS A 192 -18.71 9.02 9.91
CA LYS A 192 -19.26 7.74 9.41
C LYS A 192 -19.42 7.69 7.88
N PHE A 193 -19.43 8.84 7.22
CA PHE A 193 -19.49 8.99 5.75
C PHE A 193 -18.15 8.74 5.05
N VAL A 194 -17.04 8.58 5.81
CA VAL A 194 -15.68 8.70 5.33
C VAL A 194 -15.04 7.33 5.05
N ASN A 195 -15.68 6.21 5.39
CA ASN A 195 -15.01 4.91 5.50
C ASN A 195 -14.38 4.36 4.21
N PHE A 196 -14.86 4.70 3.01
CA PHE A 196 -14.26 4.23 1.76
C PHE A 196 -13.64 5.38 0.93
N HIS A 197 -14.23 6.57 0.98
CA HIS A 197 -13.78 7.73 0.21
C HIS A 197 -12.63 8.50 0.87
N SER A 198 -12.40 8.32 2.16
CA SER A 198 -11.31 9.00 2.89
C SER A 198 -9.93 8.65 2.37
N ILE A 199 -9.70 7.40 1.98
CA ILE A 199 -8.41 6.95 1.45
C ILE A 199 -8.03 7.74 0.20
N TYR A 200 -8.99 7.94 -0.73
CA TYR A 200 -8.76 8.71 -1.95
C TYR A 200 -8.40 10.17 -1.63
N ILE A 201 -9.12 10.79 -0.70
CA ILE A 201 -8.90 12.18 -0.29
C ILE A 201 -7.52 12.32 0.38
N VAL A 202 -7.19 11.43 1.31
CA VAL A 202 -5.89 11.44 2.01
C VAL A 202 -4.73 11.24 1.02
N CYS A 203 -4.83 10.30 0.09
CA CYS A 203 -3.81 10.08 -0.95
C CYS A 203 -3.65 11.27 -1.88
N LEU A 204 -4.74 11.94 -2.26
CA LEU A 204 -4.68 13.16 -3.06
C LEU A 204 -4.04 14.31 -2.30
N LEU A 205 -4.46 14.58 -1.07
CA LEU A 205 -3.90 15.65 -0.23
C LEU A 205 -2.41 15.43 0.02
N THR A 206 -1.99 14.21 0.37
CA THR A 206 -0.58 13.88 0.57
C THR A 206 0.24 14.05 -0.71
N SER A 207 -0.30 13.66 -1.87
CA SER A 207 0.37 13.83 -3.15
C SER A 207 0.58 15.31 -3.50
N ILE A 208 -0.38 16.17 -3.22
CA ILE A 208 -0.28 17.62 -3.44
C ILE A 208 0.82 18.22 -2.53
N ILE A 209 0.86 17.84 -1.24
CA ILE A 209 1.92 18.28 -0.31
C ILE A 209 3.30 17.87 -0.84
N LEU A 210 3.44 16.62 -1.33
CA LEU A 210 4.69 16.12 -1.88
C LEU A 210 5.13 16.92 -3.12
N VAL A 211 4.20 17.26 -4.03
CA VAL A 211 4.51 18.09 -5.20
C VAL A 211 5.04 19.46 -4.78
N ILE A 212 4.41 20.12 -3.82
CA ILE A 212 4.81 21.45 -3.35
C ILE A 212 6.18 21.38 -2.67
N LYS A 213 6.36 20.47 -1.71
CA LYS A 213 7.57 20.40 -0.86
C LYS A 213 8.81 19.92 -1.61
N PHE A 214 8.70 18.98 -2.54
CA PHE A 214 9.83 18.52 -3.36
C PHE A 214 10.29 19.58 -4.37
N SER A 215 9.41 20.50 -4.77
CA SER A 215 9.81 21.60 -5.65
C SER A 215 10.63 22.67 -4.93
N GLU A 216 10.47 22.84 -3.62
CA GLU A 216 11.23 23.81 -2.80
C GLU A 216 12.67 23.34 -2.55
N ASN A 217 12.91 22.03 -2.38
CA ASN A 217 14.24 21.48 -2.10
C ASN A 217 15.19 21.42 -3.31
N LYS A 218 14.80 22.00 -4.45
CA LYS A 218 15.63 22.06 -5.66
C LYS A 218 16.48 23.34 -5.75
N LYS A 219 16.48 24.17 -4.73
CA LYS A 219 17.44 25.27 -4.57
C LYS A 219 18.67 24.73 -3.83
#